data_800767596c5393c4fc207057e3e629b7
#
_entry.id   800767596c5393c4fc207057e3e629b7
#
_cell.length_a   1.000
_cell.length_b   1.000
_cell.length_c   1.000
_cell.angle_alpha   90.00
_cell.angle_beta   90.00
_cell.angle_gamma   90.00
#
_symmetry.space_group_name_H-M   'P 1'
#
loop_
_entity.id
_entity.type
_entity.pdbx_description
1 polymer ?
#
loop_
_entity_poly.entity_id
_entity_poly.type
_entity_poly.pdbx_seq_one_letter_code
_entity_poly.pdbx_strand_id
1 'polypeptide(L)'
;PRPEYKMRWGVAHIYSSYNNTIITVTDITCTETIARASGGQMVKSDRLESSPTAAMGCAKKVAEICREKGINGLLIKVRAKGGHNGPMNPGPGAQPAIRALSRTGLRIGKIEEVTPEPHNGCRMKGGRRGRRV
;
A
#
# COMPACT_ATOMS: atom_id res chain seq x y z
N PRO A 1 -33.92 -18.52 2.60
CA PRO A 1 -32.68 -18.67 1.80
C PRO A 1 -31.62 -17.68 2.25
N ARG A 2 -30.44 -18.19 2.51
CA ARG A 2 -29.32 -17.32 2.84
C ARG A 2 -28.95 -16.49 1.62
N PRO A 3 -28.79 -15.17 1.74
CA PRO A 3 -28.28 -14.40 0.62
C PRO A 3 -26.93 -14.95 0.20
N GLU A 4 -26.79 -15.29 -1.07
CA GLU A 4 -25.51 -15.72 -1.61
C GLU A 4 -24.50 -14.57 -1.47
N TYR A 5 -23.47 -14.77 -0.65
CA TYR A 5 -22.37 -13.84 -0.54
C TYR A 5 -21.54 -13.92 -1.82
N LYS A 6 -21.80 -13.03 -2.73
CA LYS A 6 -20.92 -12.85 -3.87
C LYS A 6 -19.64 -12.19 -3.39
N MET A 7 -18.53 -12.89 -3.49
CA MET A 7 -17.22 -12.31 -3.21
C MET A 7 -16.90 -11.24 -4.25
N ARG A 8 -16.78 -10.00 -3.79
CA ARG A 8 -16.30 -8.90 -4.62
C ARG A 8 -14.87 -8.59 -4.19
N TRP A 9 -13.95 -8.81 -5.11
CA TRP A 9 -12.52 -8.60 -4.86
C TRP A 9 -12.08 -7.23 -5.34
N GLY A 10 -11.22 -6.62 -4.56
CA GLY A 10 -10.48 -5.44 -4.95
C GLY A 10 -8.97 -5.70 -4.83
N VAL A 11 -8.18 -4.75 -5.29
CA VAL A 11 -6.72 -4.80 -5.15
C VAL A 11 -6.29 -3.67 -4.23
N ALA A 12 -5.62 -4.01 -3.14
CA ALA A 12 -5.04 -3.03 -2.22
C ALA A 12 -3.58 -2.81 -2.60
N HIS A 13 -3.28 -1.61 -3.09
CA HIS A 13 -1.92 -1.20 -3.42
C HIS A 13 -1.32 -0.50 -2.21
N ILE A 14 -0.35 -1.12 -1.55
CA ILE A 14 0.33 -0.55 -0.40
C ILE A 14 1.69 -0.04 -0.85
N TYR A 15 1.84 1.27 -0.88
CA TYR A 15 3.14 1.92 -1.09
C TYR A 15 3.69 2.31 0.27
N SER A 16 4.83 1.73 0.64
CA SER A 16 5.47 1.99 1.93
C SER A 16 6.89 2.47 1.71
N SER A 17 7.17 3.65 2.24
CA SER A 17 8.50 4.25 2.23
C SER A 17 8.90 4.64 3.65
N TYR A 18 10.12 5.14 3.81
CA TYR A 18 10.55 5.64 5.12
C TYR A 18 9.83 6.93 5.53
N ASN A 19 9.20 7.62 4.60
CA ASN A 19 8.54 8.90 4.84
C ASN A 19 7.02 8.79 4.97
N ASN A 20 6.40 7.80 4.34
CA ASN A 20 4.94 7.69 4.32
C ASN A 20 4.50 6.28 3.96
N THR A 21 3.24 5.99 4.27
CA THR A 21 2.54 4.78 3.82
C THR A 21 1.25 5.22 3.15
N ILE A 22 1.02 4.74 1.94
CA ILE A 22 -0.18 5.04 1.17
C ILE A 22 -0.86 3.73 0.80
N ILE A 23 -2.16 3.62 1.10
CA ILE A 23 -2.97 2.47 0.71
C ILE A 23 -4.03 2.96 -0.27
N THR A 24 -4.04 2.36 -1.45
CA THR A 24 -5.04 2.65 -2.49
C THR A 24 -5.74 1.34 -2.85
N VAL A 25 -7.06 1.31 -2.75
CA VAL A 25 -7.85 0.15 -3.18
C VAL A 25 -8.52 0.48 -4.50
N THR A 26 -8.35 -0.43 -5.46
CA THR A 26 -8.94 -0.33 -6.79
C THR A 26 -9.81 -1.56 -7.05
N ASP A 27 -10.55 -1.55 -8.16
CA ASP A 27 -11.20 -2.75 -8.66
C ASP A 27 -10.15 -3.74 -9.20
N ILE A 28 -10.59 -4.97 -9.56
CA ILE A 28 -9.67 -6.01 -10.05
C ILE A 28 -8.92 -5.56 -11.31
N THR A 29 -9.55 -4.74 -12.14
CA THR A 29 -8.94 -4.24 -13.38
C THR A 29 -7.97 -3.08 -13.15
N CYS A 30 -7.88 -2.57 -11.92
CA CYS A 30 -7.05 -1.43 -11.55
C CYS A 30 -7.40 -0.12 -12.28
N THR A 31 -8.63 -0.01 -12.76
CA THR A 31 -9.08 1.17 -13.52
C THR A 31 -9.79 2.21 -12.64
N GLU A 32 -10.50 1.78 -11.61
CA GLU A 32 -11.25 2.67 -10.73
C GLU A 32 -10.70 2.63 -9.31
N THR A 33 -10.40 3.79 -8.74
CA THR A 33 -9.99 3.91 -7.33
C THR A 33 -11.22 3.93 -6.44
N ILE A 34 -11.30 2.96 -5.53
CA ILE A 34 -12.43 2.80 -4.61
C ILE A 34 -12.17 3.53 -3.30
N ALA A 35 -10.96 3.42 -2.76
CA ALA A 35 -10.58 4.00 -1.49
C ALA A 35 -9.10 4.38 -1.49
N ARG A 36 -8.75 5.42 -0.75
CA ARG A 36 -7.36 5.84 -0.58
C ARG A 36 -7.16 6.44 0.79
N ALA A 37 -6.04 6.10 1.43
CA ALA A 37 -5.61 6.73 2.68
C ALA A 37 -4.09 6.80 2.73
N SER A 38 -3.57 7.81 3.41
CA SER A 38 -2.13 8.01 3.58
C SER A 38 -1.80 8.29 5.05
N GLY A 39 -0.56 8.02 5.44
CA GLY A 39 -0.07 8.30 6.78
C GLY A 39 -0.19 9.77 7.17
N GLY A 40 0.00 10.67 6.21
CA GLY A 40 -0.15 12.11 6.44
C GLY A 40 -1.56 12.55 6.82
N GLN A 41 -2.57 11.74 6.49
CA GLN A 41 -3.96 12.00 6.90
C GLN A 41 -4.25 11.50 8.31
N MET A 42 -3.46 10.55 8.81
CA MET A 42 -3.72 9.87 10.08
C MET A 42 -2.98 10.50 11.27
N VAL A 43 -1.87 11.20 11.02
CA VAL A 43 -1.04 11.79 12.05
C VAL A 43 -0.71 13.24 11.72
N LYS A 44 -0.48 14.05 12.74
CA LYS A 44 -0.16 15.48 12.57
C LYS A 44 1.32 15.76 12.37
N SER A 45 2.19 14.85 12.81
CA SER A 45 3.64 15.03 12.72
C SER A 45 4.18 14.35 11.48
N ASP A 46 4.91 15.07 10.65
CA ASP A 46 5.49 14.56 9.41
C ASP A 46 6.39 13.34 9.64
N ARG A 47 7.14 13.32 10.72
CA ARG A 47 8.04 12.20 11.02
C ARG A 47 7.29 10.91 11.41
N LEU A 48 5.99 11.00 11.75
CA LEU A 48 5.17 9.85 12.14
C LEU A 48 4.32 9.29 10.99
N GLU A 49 4.37 9.89 9.81
CA GLU A 49 3.56 9.47 8.66
C GLU A 49 3.88 8.05 8.19
N SER A 50 5.11 7.58 8.36
CA SER A 50 5.51 6.22 8.03
C SER A 50 5.40 5.25 9.20
N SER A 51 4.92 5.69 10.36
CA SER A 51 4.85 4.86 11.56
C SER A 51 3.85 3.71 11.43
N PRO A 52 4.03 2.62 12.22
CA PRO A 52 3.05 1.55 12.26
C PRO A 52 1.64 2.01 12.65
N THR A 53 1.52 2.96 13.58
CA THR A 53 0.23 3.50 14.01
C THR A 53 -0.49 4.20 12.87
N ALA A 54 0.23 5.02 12.09
CA ALA A 54 -0.33 5.68 10.92
C ALA A 54 -0.80 4.66 9.87
N ALA A 55 0.01 3.62 9.62
CA ALA A 55 -0.33 2.55 8.68
C ALA A 55 -1.60 1.79 9.10
N MET A 56 -1.74 1.49 10.38
CA MET A 56 -2.93 0.83 10.93
C MET A 56 -4.18 1.71 10.75
N GLY A 57 -4.05 3.02 10.98
CA GLY A 57 -5.13 3.99 10.74
C GLY A 57 -5.56 4.03 9.28
N CYS A 58 -4.60 4.04 8.36
CA CYS A 58 -4.86 3.97 6.93
C CYS A 58 -5.65 2.70 6.55
N ALA A 59 -5.22 1.56 7.07
CA ALA A 59 -5.86 0.28 6.79
C ALA A 59 -7.31 0.25 7.30
N LYS A 60 -7.56 0.74 8.49
CA LYS A 60 -8.91 0.81 9.06
C LYS A 60 -9.83 1.69 8.22
N LYS A 61 -9.36 2.88 7.84
CA LYS A 61 -10.12 3.81 7.01
C LYS A 61 -10.47 3.21 5.66
N VAL A 62 -9.50 2.60 5.00
CA VAL A 62 -9.69 1.94 3.71
C VAL A 62 -10.67 0.78 3.84
N ALA A 63 -10.56 -0.02 4.89
CA ALA A 63 -11.47 -1.16 5.12
C ALA A 63 -12.92 -0.71 5.31
N GLU A 64 -13.17 0.37 6.04
CA GLU A 64 -14.51 0.93 6.21
C GLU A 64 -15.12 1.35 4.88
N ILE A 65 -14.35 2.05 4.04
CA ILE A 65 -14.81 2.49 2.73
C ILE A 65 -15.10 1.28 1.82
N CYS A 66 -14.25 0.27 1.86
CA CYS A 66 -14.44 -0.96 1.09
C CYS A 66 -15.73 -1.67 1.48
N ARG A 67 -16.02 -1.77 2.78
CA ARG A 67 -17.27 -2.38 3.26
C ARG A 67 -18.50 -1.63 2.79
N GLU A 68 -18.48 -0.30 2.86
CA GLU A 68 -19.56 0.54 2.38
C GLU A 68 -19.83 0.33 0.89
N LYS A 69 -18.78 0.09 0.12
CA LYS A 69 -18.87 -0.13 -1.32
C LYS A 69 -19.05 -1.59 -1.72
N GLY A 70 -19.18 -2.49 -0.75
CA GLY A 70 -19.48 -3.90 -1.00
C GLY A 70 -18.29 -4.76 -1.36
N ILE A 71 -17.06 -4.28 -1.17
CA ILE A 71 -15.86 -5.08 -1.35
C ILE A 71 -15.59 -5.86 -0.08
N ASN A 72 -15.46 -7.17 -0.21
CA ASN A 72 -15.26 -8.06 0.93
C ASN A 72 -13.99 -8.90 0.85
N GLY A 73 -13.22 -8.79 -0.21
CA GLY A 73 -11.91 -9.43 -0.35
C GLY A 73 -10.90 -8.51 -1.01
N LEU A 74 -9.64 -8.65 -0.63
CA LEU A 74 -8.54 -7.86 -1.17
C LEU A 74 -7.36 -8.73 -1.58
N LEU A 75 -6.87 -8.50 -2.79
CA LEU A 75 -5.54 -8.92 -3.21
C LEU A 75 -4.58 -7.81 -2.84
N ILE A 76 -3.45 -8.13 -2.27
CA ILE A 76 -2.52 -7.11 -1.76
C ILE A 76 -1.27 -7.06 -2.63
N LYS A 77 -0.94 -5.86 -3.09
CA LYS A 77 0.31 -5.58 -3.79
C LYS A 77 1.11 -4.56 -2.98
N VAL A 78 2.25 -4.96 -2.47
CA VAL A 78 3.13 -4.12 -1.66
C VAL A 78 4.31 -3.67 -2.49
N ARG A 79 4.62 -2.38 -2.41
CA ARG A 79 5.81 -1.85 -3.09
C ARG A 79 6.56 -0.86 -2.22
N ALA A 80 7.88 -0.85 -2.39
CA ALA A 80 8.76 0.21 -1.95
C ALA A 80 8.95 1.21 -3.10
N LYS A 81 9.75 2.24 -2.87
CA LYS A 81 10.05 3.24 -3.90
C LYS A 81 10.71 2.59 -5.13
N GLY A 82 11.68 1.70 -4.90
CA GLY A 82 12.35 0.97 -5.97
C GLY A 82 13.11 1.84 -6.95
N GLY A 83 13.46 1.27 -8.10
CA GLY A 83 14.25 1.94 -9.13
C GLY A 83 15.72 2.07 -8.72
N HIS A 84 16.47 2.91 -9.45
CA HIS A 84 17.89 3.13 -9.14
C HIS A 84 18.11 4.01 -7.90
N ASN A 85 17.16 4.85 -7.55
CA ASN A 85 17.32 5.91 -6.54
C ASN A 85 16.52 5.64 -5.25
N GLY A 86 15.81 4.54 -5.18
CA GLY A 86 14.95 4.26 -4.05
C GLY A 86 15.27 2.95 -3.36
N PRO A 87 14.83 2.80 -2.10
CA PRO A 87 14.95 1.53 -1.38
C PRO A 87 14.16 0.43 -2.09
N MET A 88 14.70 -0.79 -2.07
CA MET A 88 14.04 -1.96 -2.63
C MET A 88 13.08 -2.62 -1.63
N ASN A 89 13.25 -2.33 -0.36
CA ASN A 89 12.42 -2.91 0.69
C ASN A 89 11.34 -1.94 1.14
N PRO A 90 10.11 -2.42 1.40
CA PRO A 90 9.06 -1.58 1.96
C PRO A 90 9.46 -0.98 3.31
N GLY A 91 8.92 0.18 3.61
CA GLY A 91 9.16 0.86 4.87
C GLY A 91 8.42 0.20 6.05
N PRO A 92 8.49 0.82 7.24
CA PRO A 92 7.97 0.21 8.47
C PRO A 92 6.45 0.07 8.53
N GLY A 93 5.71 0.75 7.64
CA GLY A 93 4.25 0.72 7.64
C GLY A 93 3.62 -0.47 6.88
N ALA A 94 4.39 -1.18 6.05
CA ALA A 94 3.82 -2.23 5.19
C ALA A 94 3.21 -3.39 5.98
N GLN A 95 3.97 -4.02 6.86
CA GLN A 95 3.48 -5.17 7.64
C GLN A 95 2.34 -4.81 8.60
N PRO A 96 2.42 -3.70 9.36
CA PRO A 96 1.28 -3.28 10.17
C PRO A 96 0.02 -3.02 9.36
N ALA A 97 0.12 -2.46 8.17
CA ALA A 97 -1.03 -2.24 7.29
C ALA A 97 -1.67 -3.56 6.86
N ILE A 98 -0.88 -4.54 6.45
CA ILE A 98 -1.37 -5.87 6.05
C ILE A 98 -2.07 -6.54 7.23
N ARG A 99 -1.48 -6.52 8.42
CA ARG A 99 -2.08 -7.11 9.62
C ARG A 99 -3.39 -6.44 9.99
N ALA A 100 -3.44 -5.11 9.91
CA ALA A 100 -4.66 -4.37 10.21
C ALA A 100 -5.77 -4.70 9.19
N LEU A 101 -5.45 -4.78 7.91
CA LEU A 101 -6.41 -5.18 6.88
C LEU A 101 -6.96 -6.60 7.15
N SER A 102 -6.12 -7.54 7.55
CA SER A 102 -6.57 -8.91 7.84
C SER A 102 -7.48 -8.98 9.07
N ARG A 103 -7.35 -8.05 10.01
CA ARG A 103 -8.19 -8.00 11.23
C ARG A 103 -9.53 -7.31 11.03
N THR A 104 -9.73 -6.64 9.90
CA THR A 104 -10.96 -5.86 9.65
C THR A 104 -12.14 -6.72 9.18
N GLY A 105 -11.95 -8.02 9.01
CA GLY A 105 -12.98 -8.91 8.49
C GLY A 105 -13.00 -9.04 6.98
N LEU A 106 -12.16 -8.32 6.27
CA LEU A 106 -11.96 -8.50 4.84
C LEU A 106 -11.13 -9.76 4.58
N ARG A 107 -11.52 -10.51 3.57
CA ARG A 107 -10.76 -11.69 3.18
C ARG A 107 -9.50 -11.26 2.41
N ILE A 108 -8.35 -11.76 2.85
CA ILE A 108 -7.08 -11.46 2.19
C ILE A 108 -6.71 -12.62 1.28
N GLY A 109 -6.52 -12.31 0.01
CA GLY A 109 -6.04 -13.27 -0.98
C GLY A 109 -4.52 -13.24 -1.11
N LYS A 110 -4.03 -13.27 -2.33
CA LYS A 110 -2.59 -13.28 -2.60
C LYS A 110 -1.93 -11.97 -2.20
N ILE A 111 -0.75 -12.05 -1.58
CA ILE A 111 0.09 -10.90 -1.25
C ILE A 111 1.31 -10.96 -2.17
N GLU A 112 1.52 -9.92 -2.97
CA GLU A 112 2.65 -9.82 -3.90
C GLU A 112 3.50 -8.60 -3.58
N GLU A 113 4.81 -8.74 -3.71
CA GLU A 113 5.72 -7.60 -3.71
C GLU A 113 5.98 -7.19 -5.16
N VAL A 114 5.68 -5.94 -5.48
CA VAL A 114 5.75 -5.40 -6.85
C VAL A 114 6.67 -4.20 -6.95
N THR A 115 7.68 -4.13 -6.09
CA THR A 115 8.66 -3.05 -6.13
C THR A 115 9.38 -3.03 -7.48
N PRO A 116 9.42 -1.87 -8.17
CA PRO A 116 10.07 -1.79 -9.47
C PRO A 116 11.57 -2.10 -9.41
N GLU A 117 12.04 -3.00 -10.27
CA GLU A 117 13.45 -3.30 -10.46
C GLU A 117 13.88 -2.77 -11.83
N PRO A 118 14.88 -1.88 -11.90
CA PRO A 118 15.33 -1.40 -13.21
C PRO A 118 16.13 -2.48 -13.94
N HIS A 119 15.76 -2.72 -15.19
CA HIS A 119 16.51 -3.58 -16.11
C HIS A 119 17.42 -2.71 -16.99
N ASN A 120 18.57 -2.30 -16.46
CA ASN A 120 19.49 -1.37 -17.16
C ASN A 120 18.78 -0.10 -17.66
N GLY A 121 17.85 0.42 -16.85
CA GLY A 121 17.09 1.62 -17.18
C GLY A 121 17.92 2.89 -17.05
N CYS A 122 17.31 3.94 -16.49
CA CYS A 122 18.00 5.22 -16.28
C CYS A 122 19.22 5.06 -15.38
N ARG A 123 20.22 5.92 -15.61
CA ARG A 123 21.45 5.94 -14.80
C ARG A 123 21.14 6.16 -13.33
N MET A 124 21.81 5.42 -12.46
CA MET A 124 21.70 5.59 -11.02
C MET A 124 22.11 7.02 -10.61
N LYS A 125 21.46 7.50 -9.54
CA LYS A 125 21.85 8.76 -8.91
C LYS A 125 23.32 8.67 -8.46
N GLY A 126 24.12 9.69 -8.85
CA GLY A 126 25.53 9.71 -8.52
C GLY A 126 26.42 9.03 -9.54
N GLY A 127 25.99 7.94 -10.16
CA GLY A 127 26.72 7.22 -11.22
C GLY A 127 28.24 7.19 -11.07
N ARG A 128 28.96 7.02 -12.19
CA ARG A 128 30.42 6.97 -12.22
C ARG A 128 31.09 8.28 -11.82
N ARG A 129 30.46 9.41 -12.13
CA ARG A 129 31.00 10.74 -11.85
C ARG A 129 30.32 11.47 -10.71
N GLY A 130 29.65 10.75 -9.83
CA GLY A 130 28.92 11.27 -8.71
C GLY A 130 29.07 12.76 -8.38
N ARG A 131 28.18 13.29 -7.59
CA ARG A 131 28.29 14.67 -7.13
C ARG A 131 29.46 14.77 -6.14
N ARG A 132 30.47 15.58 -6.46
CA ARG A 132 31.48 15.92 -5.49
C ARG A 132 30.90 16.80 -4.39
N VAL A 133 31.00 16.32 -3.19
CA VAL A 133 30.60 17.07 -2.00
C VAL A 133 31.79 17.93 -1.56
#